data_0fc771b8c9b774f29922eb79c67b349e
#
_entry.id   0fc771b8c9b774f29922eb79c67b349e
#
_cell.length_a   1.000
_cell.length_b   1.000
_cell.length_c   1.000
_cell.angle_alpha   90.00
_cell.angle_beta   90.00
_cell.angle_gamma   90.00
#
_symmetry.space_group_name_H-M   'P 1'
#
loop_
_entity.id
_entity.type
_entity.pdbx_description
1 polymer ?
#
loop_
_entity_poly.entity_id
_entity_poly.type
_entity_poly.pdbx_seq_one_letter_code
_entity_poly.pdbx_strand_id
1 'polypeptide(L)'
;MLELPIKKRRRFNLAWPGSHCPRCNHGLRVWENVPVLSYLILRGRCSSCSRAISPRYPLVELLSAVLSALVAWRVGPGGQALTLLLVTWALLSLSLIDLEHKLLPDVIVLPVLWLGLLVNTFDVHVTPQSALWGAAAGYLSLWTLFWLYKLAIGKDGMGYGDFKLLALLGAWGGVHILPFTLLMASVGGALVGLYLVSRRRARPGHEMPFGPCLATAGWIMLLWNDEIHTSYLHMIGI
;
A
#
# COMPACT_ATOMS: atom_id res chain seq x y z
N MET A 1 5.30 16.33 -7.58
CA MET A 1 6.62 15.71 -7.67
C MET A 1 7.29 16.24 -8.93
N LEU A 2 7.92 17.37 -8.72
CA LEU A 2 9.29 17.68 -9.07
C LEU A 2 9.53 17.81 -10.58
N GLU A 3 9.17 18.95 -11.07
CA GLU A 3 9.76 19.53 -12.28
C GLU A 3 11.25 19.86 -12.04
N LEU A 4 12.05 18.80 -11.81
CA LEU A 4 13.49 18.95 -11.88
C LEU A 4 13.90 18.90 -13.35
N PRO A 5 14.73 19.83 -13.83
CA PRO A 5 15.23 19.81 -15.22
C PRO A 5 15.92 18.46 -15.48
N ILE A 6 15.70 17.91 -16.66
CA ILE A 6 16.10 16.56 -17.08
C ILE A 6 17.56 16.22 -16.74
N LYS A 7 18.46 17.22 -16.75
CA LYS A 7 19.88 17.09 -16.39
C LYS A 7 20.12 16.79 -14.91
N LYS A 8 19.21 17.20 -13.99
CA LYS A 8 19.30 16.90 -12.55
C LYS A 8 18.66 15.55 -12.19
N ARG A 9 17.67 15.05 -12.97
CA ARG A 9 17.01 13.75 -12.72
C ARG A 9 17.97 12.56 -12.80
N ARG A 10 18.98 12.60 -13.67
CA ARG A 10 19.96 11.52 -13.85
C ARG A 10 20.91 11.29 -12.66
N ARG A 11 21.01 12.26 -11.72
CA ARG A 11 21.87 12.18 -10.53
C ARG A 11 21.11 11.93 -9.23
N PHE A 12 19.78 11.80 -9.29
CA PHE A 12 18.96 11.59 -8.12
C PHE A 12 18.51 10.12 -8.09
N ASN A 13 19.04 9.35 -7.15
CA ASN A 13 18.61 7.99 -6.87
C ASN A 13 18.37 7.84 -5.37
N LEU A 14 17.86 6.67 -4.92
CA LEU A 14 17.51 6.41 -3.52
C LEU A 14 18.72 6.47 -2.56
N ALA A 15 19.94 6.33 -3.08
CA ALA A 15 21.18 6.32 -2.29
C ALA A 15 21.94 7.65 -2.37
N TRP A 16 21.70 8.48 -3.39
CA TRP A 16 22.45 9.69 -3.61
C TRP A 16 21.59 10.82 -4.22
N PRO A 17 21.66 12.08 -3.69
CA PRO A 17 22.42 12.50 -2.52
C PRO A 17 21.82 12.02 -1.20
N GLY A 18 22.61 11.95 -0.12
CA GLY A 18 22.15 11.59 1.21
C GLY A 18 21.04 12.51 1.73
N SER A 19 20.37 12.08 2.82
CA SER A 19 19.28 12.83 3.43
C SER A 19 19.74 14.25 3.82
N HIS A 20 18.99 15.26 3.40
CA HIS A 20 19.32 16.66 3.65
C HIS A 20 18.07 17.53 3.87
N CYS A 21 18.23 18.63 4.56
CA CYS A 21 17.15 19.60 4.75
C CYS A 21 16.80 20.27 3.40
N PRO A 22 15.54 20.28 2.94
CA PRO A 22 15.15 20.84 1.66
C PRO A 22 15.31 22.37 1.59
N ARG A 23 15.49 23.05 2.72
CA ARG A 23 15.63 24.50 2.76
C ARG A 23 17.08 24.99 2.84
N CYS A 24 17.88 24.41 3.76
CA CYS A 24 19.26 24.87 3.99
C CYS A 24 20.31 23.94 3.41
N ASN A 25 19.92 22.84 2.78
CA ASN A 25 20.79 21.77 2.24
C ASN A 25 21.75 21.17 3.29
N HIS A 26 21.51 21.41 4.60
CA HIS A 26 22.25 20.73 5.65
C HIS A 26 22.09 19.22 5.52
N GLY A 27 23.20 18.50 5.38
CA GLY A 27 23.21 17.02 5.36
C GLY A 27 22.87 16.47 6.75
N LEU A 28 21.87 15.59 6.81
CA LEU A 28 21.46 14.98 8.07
C LEU A 28 22.56 14.06 8.59
N ARG A 29 22.91 14.21 9.85
CA ARG A 29 23.83 13.30 10.56
C ARG A 29 23.14 11.97 10.83
N VAL A 30 23.90 10.90 11.07
CA VAL A 30 23.36 9.55 11.30
C VAL A 30 22.30 9.54 12.41
N TRP A 31 22.53 10.22 13.52
CA TRP A 31 21.59 10.31 14.62
C TRP A 31 20.35 11.19 14.34
N GLU A 32 20.47 12.15 13.41
CA GLU A 32 19.34 12.96 12.93
C GLU A 32 18.43 12.20 11.97
N ASN A 33 18.88 11.04 11.51
CA ASN A 33 18.17 10.16 10.59
C ASN A 33 17.56 8.92 11.31
N VAL A 34 17.63 8.87 12.64
CA VAL A 34 17.00 7.80 13.43
C VAL A 34 15.48 8.03 13.43
N PRO A 35 14.68 7.05 12.94
CA PRO A 35 13.24 7.21 12.80
C PRO A 35 12.56 7.61 14.11
N VAL A 36 11.59 8.53 14.04
CA VAL A 36 10.78 9.03 15.15
C VAL A 36 11.64 9.72 16.25
N LEU A 37 12.73 9.09 16.69
CA LEU A 37 13.55 9.56 17.80
C LEU A 37 14.21 10.91 17.49
N SER A 38 14.76 11.07 16.29
CA SER A 38 15.37 12.33 15.85
C SER A 38 14.32 13.47 15.83
N TYR A 39 13.11 13.19 15.39
CA TYR A 39 12.02 14.16 15.39
C TYR A 39 11.67 14.64 16.80
N LEU A 40 11.61 13.72 17.77
CA LEU A 40 11.32 14.03 19.17
C LEU A 40 12.46 14.85 19.81
N ILE A 41 13.72 14.44 19.62
CA ILE A 41 14.90 15.12 20.16
C ILE A 41 15.03 16.53 19.60
N LEU A 42 14.84 16.68 18.29
CA LEU A 42 14.91 17.97 17.59
C LEU A 42 13.61 18.80 17.71
N ARG A 43 12.62 18.31 18.46
CA ARG A 43 11.31 18.96 18.65
C ARG A 43 10.65 19.35 17.32
N GLY A 44 10.78 18.47 16.31
CA GLY A 44 10.21 18.67 14.99
C GLY A 44 10.85 19.80 14.18
N ARG A 45 12.11 20.17 14.45
CA ARG A 45 12.81 21.27 13.76
C ARG A 45 14.16 20.82 13.22
N CYS A 46 14.58 21.43 12.12
CA CYS A 46 15.92 21.21 11.58
C CYS A 46 16.97 21.74 12.56
N SER A 47 18.03 20.95 12.79
CA SER A 47 19.15 21.30 13.70
C SER A 47 19.91 22.54 13.23
N SER A 48 19.97 22.84 11.94
CA SER A 48 20.74 23.96 11.38
C SER A 48 19.91 25.23 11.17
N CYS A 49 18.72 25.13 10.57
CA CYS A 49 17.89 26.31 10.23
C CYS A 49 16.60 26.46 11.05
N SER A 50 16.38 25.60 12.04
CA SER A 50 15.22 25.59 12.93
C SER A 50 13.84 25.54 12.24
N ARG A 51 13.78 25.25 10.92
CA ARG A 51 12.53 25.09 10.19
C ARG A 51 11.77 23.87 10.69
N ALA A 52 10.45 24.00 10.83
CA ALA A 52 9.58 22.89 11.19
C ALA A 52 9.64 21.77 10.14
N ILE A 53 9.79 20.54 10.62
CA ILE A 53 9.72 19.31 9.84
C ILE A 53 8.26 18.84 9.85
N SER A 54 7.75 18.41 8.70
CA SER A 54 6.37 17.92 8.61
C SER A 54 6.16 16.69 9.51
N PRO A 55 5.08 16.64 10.30
CA PRO A 55 4.74 15.49 11.15
C PRO A 55 4.42 14.22 10.34
N ARG A 56 4.25 14.34 9.03
CA ARG A 56 4.07 13.19 8.13
C ARG A 56 5.25 12.23 8.15
N TYR A 57 6.49 12.75 8.26
CA TYR A 57 7.68 11.90 8.27
C TYR A 57 7.68 10.92 9.46
N PRO A 58 7.64 11.39 10.72
CA PRO A 58 7.62 10.49 11.87
C PRO A 58 6.35 9.62 11.92
N LEU A 59 5.23 10.08 11.36
CA LEU A 59 4.01 9.27 11.27
C LEU A 59 4.20 8.07 10.34
N VAL A 60 4.77 8.27 9.16
CA VAL A 60 5.05 7.19 8.20
C VAL A 60 6.10 6.23 8.75
N GLU A 61 7.14 6.75 9.41
CA GLU A 61 8.16 5.95 10.08
C GLU A 61 7.56 5.07 11.17
N LEU A 62 6.70 5.65 12.02
CA LEU A 62 6.01 4.91 13.09
C LEU A 62 5.06 3.86 12.51
N LEU A 63 4.29 4.21 11.49
CA LEU A 63 3.36 3.30 10.83
C LEU A 63 4.12 2.12 10.21
N SER A 64 5.22 2.38 9.50
CA SER A 64 6.03 1.31 8.92
C SER A 64 6.65 0.40 9.99
N ALA A 65 7.09 0.96 11.11
CA ALA A 65 7.62 0.20 12.24
C ALA A 65 6.54 -0.69 12.89
N VAL A 66 5.34 -0.14 13.13
CA VAL A 66 4.21 -0.90 13.70
C VAL A 66 3.78 -2.02 12.78
N LEU A 67 3.60 -1.75 11.49
CA LEU A 67 3.23 -2.78 10.50
C LEU A 67 4.31 -3.88 10.41
N SER A 68 5.60 -3.50 10.44
CA SER A 68 6.70 -4.47 10.43
C SER A 68 6.73 -5.32 11.70
N ALA A 69 6.48 -4.72 12.86
CA ALA A 69 6.38 -5.44 14.13
C ALA A 69 5.20 -6.42 14.14
N LEU A 70 4.05 -6.03 13.57
CA LEU A 70 2.89 -6.91 13.44
C LEU A 70 3.19 -8.11 12.54
N VAL A 71 3.86 -7.91 11.40
CA VAL A 71 4.29 -9.00 10.52
C VAL A 71 5.24 -9.95 11.27
N ALA A 72 6.25 -9.42 11.94
CA ALA A 72 7.22 -10.21 12.68
C ALA A 72 6.58 -10.98 13.85
N TRP A 73 5.64 -10.36 14.55
CA TRP A 73 4.88 -10.99 15.63
C TRP A 73 3.98 -12.12 15.13
N ARG A 74 3.32 -11.91 13.98
CA ARG A 74 2.33 -12.84 13.43
C ARG A 74 2.97 -14.08 12.81
N VAL A 75 4.04 -13.89 12.07
CA VAL A 75 4.66 -14.95 11.24
C VAL A 75 5.92 -15.52 11.88
N GLY A 76 6.52 -14.79 12.80
CA GLY A 76 7.82 -15.14 13.39
C GLY A 76 9.00 -14.81 12.45
N PRO A 77 10.24 -15.00 12.94
CA PRO A 77 11.43 -14.72 12.14
C PRO A 77 11.66 -15.82 11.11
N GLY A 78 11.84 -15.44 9.83
CA GLY A 78 12.10 -16.38 8.74
C GLY A 78 11.97 -15.75 7.36
N GLY A 79 12.19 -16.56 6.33
CA GLY A 79 12.07 -16.14 4.93
C GLY A 79 10.68 -15.65 4.58
N GLN A 80 9.64 -16.25 5.15
CA GLN A 80 8.25 -15.85 4.98
C GLN A 80 7.99 -14.44 5.53
N ALA A 81 8.54 -14.10 6.69
CA ALA A 81 8.43 -12.75 7.25
C ALA A 81 9.13 -11.71 6.37
N LEU A 82 10.32 -12.02 5.84
CA LEU A 82 11.04 -11.12 4.96
C LEU A 82 10.23 -10.76 3.71
N THR A 83 9.62 -11.75 3.08
CA THR A 83 8.80 -11.53 1.88
C THR A 83 7.54 -10.73 2.21
N LEU A 84 6.87 -10.99 3.35
CA LEU A 84 5.73 -10.19 3.82
C LEU A 84 6.11 -8.75 4.20
N LEU A 85 7.29 -8.52 4.74
CA LEU A 85 7.79 -7.17 4.99
C LEU A 85 7.96 -6.37 3.70
N LEU A 86 8.50 -7.00 2.64
CA LEU A 86 8.66 -6.36 1.34
C LEU A 86 7.31 -5.93 0.76
N VAL A 87 6.31 -6.81 0.77
CA VAL A 87 4.97 -6.44 0.28
C VAL A 87 4.30 -5.40 1.19
N THR A 88 4.50 -5.48 2.50
CA THR A 88 3.98 -4.49 3.45
C THR A 88 4.49 -3.08 3.14
N TRP A 89 5.79 -2.93 2.93
CA TRP A 89 6.39 -1.64 2.59
C TRP A 89 5.98 -1.14 1.20
N ALA A 90 5.81 -2.05 0.25
CA ALA A 90 5.29 -1.70 -1.07
C ALA A 90 3.84 -1.20 -0.98
N LEU A 91 2.95 -1.92 -0.27
CA LEU A 91 1.56 -1.52 -0.08
C LEU A 91 1.44 -0.19 0.68
N LEU A 92 2.26 0.04 1.71
CA LEU A 92 2.32 1.31 2.42
C LEU A 92 2.73 2.45 1.48
N SER A 93 3.78 2.24 0.69
CA SER A 93 4.26 3.23 -0.29
C SER A 93 3.21 3.54 -1.35
N LEU A 94 2.56 2.51 -1.91
CA LEU A 94 1.49 2.65 -2.89
C LEU A 94 0.29 3.40 -2.32
N SER A 95 -0.11 3.09 -1.08
CA SER A 95 -1.20 3.78 -0.38
C SER A 95 -0.91 5.27 -0.19
N LEU A 96 0.32 5.63 0.22
CA LEU A 96 0.72 7.02 0.40
C LEU A 96 0.77 7.80 -0.92
N ILE A 97 1.25 7.16 -1.99
CA ILE A 97 1.27 7.76 -3.33
C ILE A 97 -0.15 7.97 -3.85
N ASP A 98 -1.03 6.98 -3.66
CA ASP A 98 -2.42 7.06 -4.12
C ASP A 98 -3.21 8.14 -3.37
N LEU A 99 -3.01 8.29 -2.06
CA LEU A 99 -3.60 9.36 -1.26
C LEU A 99 -3.19 10.76 -1.73
N GLU A 100 -1.96 10.94 -2.24
CA GLU A 100 -1.45 12.24 -2.68
C GLU A 100 -1.73 12.51 -4.16
N HIS A 101 -1.56 11.51 -5.00
CA HIS A 101 -1.53 11.67 -6.45
C HIS A 101 -2.65 10.94 -7.18
N LYS A 102 -3.43 10.10 -6.49
CA LYS A 102 -4.46 9.23 -7.08
C LYS A 102 -3.88 8.37 -8.22
N LEU A 103 -2.69 7.85 -7.99
CA LEU A 103 -1.93 7.10 -8.98
C LEU A 103 -1.21 5.93 -8.29
N LEU A 104 -1.32 4.76 -8.88
CA LEU A 104 -0.58 3.56 -8.48
C LEU A 104 0.53 3.29 -9.52
N PRO A 105 1.81 3.61 -9.21
CA PRO A 105 2.89 3.53 -10.20
C PRO A 105 3.24 2.07 -10.54
N ASP A 106 3.24 1.76 -11.83
CA ASP A 106 3.58 0.43 -12.36
C ASP A 106 5.01 -0.01 -12.00
N VAL A 107 5.91 0.95 -11.79
CA VAL A 107 7.30 0.70 -11.35
C VAL A 107 7.38 0.00 -10.00
N ILE A 108 6.34 0.11 -9.15
CA ILE A 108 6.25 -0.59 -7.87
C ILE A 108 5.31 -1.79 -7.99
N VAL A 109 4.12 -1.59 -8.56
CA VAL A 109 3.08 -2.62 -8.59
C VAL A 109 3.54 -3.86 -9.35
N LEU A 110 4.08 -3.70 -10.57
CA LEU A 110 4.44 -4.84 -11.41
C LEU A 110 5.62 -5.65 -10.85
N PRO A 111 6.74 -5.07 -10.43
CA PRO A 111 7.81 -5.84 -9.81
C PRO A 111 7.37 -6.60 -8.56
N VAL A 112 6.53 -5.99 -7.71
CA VAL A 112 6.04 -6.65 -6.50
C VAL A 112 5.05 -7.77 -6.83
N LEU A 113 4.21 -7.61 -7.85
CA LEU A 113 3.33 -8.68 -8.36
C LEU A 113 4.16 -9.87 -8.84
N TRP A 114 5.16 -9.63 -9.70
CA TRP A 114 6.03 -10.69 -10.21
C TRP A 114 6.83 -11.35 -9.09
N LEU A 115 7.29 -10.58 -8.11
CA LEU A 115 7.98 -11.13 -6.95
C LEU A 115 7.05 -12.09 -6.17
N GLY A 116 5.77 -11.74 -6.00
CA GLY A 116 4.78 -12.60 -5.35
C GLY A 116 4.61 -13.94 -6.07
N LEU A 117 4.50 -13.90 -7.41
CA LEU A 117 4.45 -15.12 -8.22
C LEU A 117 5.72 -15.97 -8.07
N LEU A 118 6.90 -15.33 -8.14
CA LEU A 118 8.19 -16.01 -8.00
C LEU A 118 8.38 -16.63 -6.60
N VAL A 119 8.04 -15.92 -5.55
CA VAL A 119 8.11 -16.43 -4.17
C VAL A 119 7.22 -17.65 -3.99
N ASN A 120 6.03 -17.62 -4.56
CA ASN A 120 5.08 -18.73 -4.46
C ASN A 120 5.38 -19.90 -5.39
N THR A 121 6.39 -19.82 -6.29
CA THR A 121 6.91 -21.03 -6.97
C THR A 121 7.54 -22.00 -5.99
N PHE A 122 7.91 -21.55 -4.79
CA PHE A 122 8.46 -22.35 -3.70
C PHE A 122 7.42 -22.66 -2.60
N ASP A 123 6.13 -22.50 -2.87
CA ASP A 123 5.04 -22.73 -1.91
C ASP A 123 5.19 -21.96 -0.59
N VAL A 124 5.72 -20.71 -0.64
CA VAL A 124 6.03 -19.93 0.58
C VAL A 124 4.77 -19.46 1.30
N HIS A 125 3.79 -18.91 0.58
CA HIS A 125 2.52 -18.41 1.14
C HIS A 125 1.33 -19.21 0.63
N VAL A 126 1.28 -19.48 -0.65
CA VAL A 126 0.23 -20.26 -1.32
C VAL A 126 0.84 -21.05 -2.45
N THR A 127 0.11 -22.06 -2.94
CA THR A 127 0.57 -22.86 -4.09
C THR A 127 0.76 -21.99 -5.33
N PRO A 128 1.71 -22.29 -6.22
CA PRO A 128 1.95 -21.53 -7.45
C PRO A 128 0.70 -21.38 -8.31
N GLN A 129 -0.10 -22.44 -8.36
CA GLN A 129 -1.37 -22.44 -9.10
C GLN A 129 -2.36 -21.44 -8.50
N SER A 130 -2.51 -21.40 -7.17
CA SER A 130 -3.38 -20.45 -6.48
C SER A 130 -2.90 -19.00 -6.66
N ALA A 131 -1.58 -18.75 -6.62
CA ALA A 131 -1.00 -17.44 -6.88
C ALA A 131 -1.29 -16.97 -8.31
N LEU A 132 -1.11 -17.85 -9.31
CA LEU A 132 -1.37 -17.52 -10.72
C LEU A 132 -2.85 -17.20 -10.96
N TRP A 133 -3.76 -18.05 -10.48
CA TRP A 133 -5.19 -17.81 -10.59
C TRP A 133 -5.63 -16.59 -9.77
N GLY A 134 -5.00 -16.36 -8.62
CA GLY A 134 -5.22 -15.18 -7.80
C GLY A 134 -4.86 -13.90 -8.54
N ALA A 135 -3.70 -13.85 -9.19
CA ALA A 135 -3.30 -12.70 -9.99
C ALA A 135 -4.26 -12.46 -11.18
N ALA A 136 -4.59 -13.51 -11.92
CA ALA A 136 -5.49 -13.42 -13.07
C ALA A 136 -6.91 -13.00 -12.65
N ALA A 137 -7.49 -13.68 -11.65
CA ALA A 137 -8.83 -13.38 -11.14
C ALA A 137 -8.89 -11.99 -10.51
N GLY A 138 -7.85 -11.58 -9.77
CA GLY A 138 -7.75 -10.24 -9.20
C GLY A 138 -7.81 -9.15 -10.26
N TYR A 139 -7.05 -9.28 -11.33
CA TYR A 139 -7.10 -8.34 -12.44
C TYR A 139 -8.46 -8.35 -13.15
N LEU A 140 -8.91 -9.53 -13.56
CA LEU A 140 -10.10 -9.70 -14.41
C LEU A 140 -11.39 -9.33 -13.68
N SER A 141 -11.49 -9.52 -12.37
CA SER A 141 -12.70 -9.18 -11.62
C SER A 141 -12.99 -7.68 -11.66
N LEU A 142 -12.02 -6.84 -11.33
CA LEU A 142 -12.19 -5.38 -11.38
C LEU A 142 -12.21 -4.86 -12.82
N TRP A 143 -11.47 -5.46 -13.74
CA TRP A 143 -11.51 -5.13 -15.16
C TRP A 143 -12.91 -5.38 -15.75
N THR A 144 -13.51 -6.53 -15.46
CA THR A 144 -14.87 -6.88 -15.89
C THR A 144 -15.89 -5.91 -15.29
N LEU A 145 -15.79 -5.63 -13.99
CA LEU A 145 -16.68 -4.69 -13.31
C LEU A 145 -16.59 -3.28 -13.91
N PHE A 146 -15.36 -2.83 -14.20
CA PHE A 146 -15.13 -1.53 -14.85
C PHE A 146 -15.82 -1.44 -16.22
N TRP A 147 -15.67 -2.47 -17.08
CA TRP A 147 -16.29 -2.46 -18.38
C TRP A 147 -17.81 -2.56 -18.33
N LEU A 148 -18.36 -3.37 -17.43
CA LEU A 148 -19.81 -3.45 -17.19
C LEU A 148 -20.36 -2.08 -16.76
N TYR A 149 -19.69 -1.42 -15.83
CA TYR A 149 -20.08 -0.08 -15.37
C TYR A 149 -19.98 0.96 -16.49
N LYS A 150 -18.89 0.95 -17.25
CA LYS A 150 -18.67 1.86 -18.36
C LYS A 150 -19.72 1.67 -19.48
N LEU A 151 -20.09 0.43 -19.78
CA LEU A 151 -21.15 0.14 -20.77
C LEU A 151 -22.53 0.56 -20.27
N ALA A 152 -22.82 0.40 -18.98
CA ALA A 152 -24.13 0.73 -18.41
C ALA A 152 -24.32 2.25 -18.20
N ILE A 153 -23.28 2.98 -17.77
CA ILE A 153 -23.39 4.37 -17.29
C ILE A 153 -22.62 5.36 -18.19
N GLY A 154 -21.69 4.87 -19.03
CA GLY A 154 -20.91 5.70 -19.95
C GLY A 154 -19.79 6.51 -19.28
N LYS A 155 -19.46 6.22 -18.00
CA LYS A 155 -18.42 6.92 -17.23
C LYS A 155 -17.36 5.96 -16.74
N ASP A 156 -16.12 6.46 -16.59
CA ASP A 156 -15.06 5.71 -15.95
C ASP A 156 -15.29 5.71 -14.42
N GLY A 157 -15.49 4.51 -13.85
CA GLY A 157 -15.86 4.36 -12.44
C GLY A 157 -14.68 4.10 -11.51
N MET A 158 -13.49 3.73 -12.05
CA MET A 158 -12.34 3.28 -11.25
C MET A 158 -11.03 3.46 -12.03
N GLY A 159 -9.91 3.58 -11.32
CA GLY A 159 -8.58 3.66 -11.93
C GLY A 159 -8.05 2.29 -12.36
N TYR A 160 -7.32 2.24 -13.47
CA TYR A 160 -6.66 1.00 -13.95
C TYR A 160 -5.60 0.47 -12.97
N GLY A 161 -5.10 1.32 -12.06
CA GLY A 161 -4.14 0.92 -11.03
C GLY A 161 -4.70 -0.07 -10.02
N ASP A 162 -5.99 0.07 -9.67
CA ASP A 162 -6.66 -0.79 -8.70
C ASP A 162 -6.74 -2.24 -9.17
N PHE A 163 -6.90 -2.48 -10.50
CA PHE A 163 -6.91 -3.83 -11.07
C PHE A 163 -5.57 -4.53 -10.87
N LYS A 164 -4.47 -3.78 -11.10
CA LYS A 164 -3.09 -4.28 -10.93
C LYS A 164 -2.77 -4.51 -9.46
N LEU A 165 -3.27 -3.63 -8.57
CA LEU A 165 -3.10 -3.79 -7.13
C LEU A 165 -3.82 -5.03 -6.61
N LEU A 166 -5.06 -5.29 -7.06
CA LEU A 166 -5.77 -6.50 -6.69
C LEU A 166 -5.11 -7.76 -7.26
N ALA A 167 -4.57 -7.68 -8.49
CA ALA A 167 -3.77 -8.76 -9.06
C ALA A 167 -2.50 -9.03 -8.25
N LEU A 168 -1.82 -7.98 -7.77
CA LEU A 168 -0.68 -8.10 -6.86
C LEU A 168 -1.09 -8.86 -5.58
N LEU A 169 -2.17 -8.44 -4.93
CA LEU A 169 -2.66 -9.10 -3.73
C LEU A 169 -3.00 -10.58 -3.98
N GLY A 170 -3.64 -10.88 -5.11
CA GLY A 170 -3.92 -12.25 -5.54
C GLY A 170 -2.67 -13.08 -5.82
N ALA A 171 -1.60 -12.46 -6.36
CA ALA A 171 -0.31 -13.11 -6.58
C ALA A 171 0.37 -13.53 -5.26
N TRP A 172 0.16 -12.78 -4.17
CA TRP A 172 0.73 -13.06 -2.84
C TRP A 172 -0.12 -13.99 -2.00
N GLY A 173 -1.44 -13.81 -1.98
CA GLY A 173 -2.33 -14.54 -1.07
C GLY A 173 -3.28 -15.53 -1.78
N GLY A 174 -3.16 -15.68 -3.12
CA GLY A 174 -3.99 -16.59 -3.88
C GLY A 174 -5.40 -16.08 -4.15
N VAL A 175 -6.20 -16.95 -4.80
CA VAL A 175 -7.57 -16.60 -5.21
C VAL A 175 -8.54 -16.44 -4.03
N HIS A 176 -8.29 -17.15 -2.94
CA HIS A 176 -9.20 -17.23 -1.79
C HIS A 176 -9.33 -15.91 -1.04
N ILE A 177 -8.28 -15.09 -1.00
CA ILE A 177 -8.33 -13.80 -0.31
C ILE A 177 -9.13 -12.72 -1.06
N LEU A 178 -9.33 -12.87 -2.37
CA LEU A 178 -9.88 -11.81 -3.22
C LEU A 178 -11.30 -11.38 -2.82
N PRO A 179 -12.27 -12.29 -2.57
CA PRO A 179 -13.64 -11.90 -2.22
C PRO A 179 -13.69 -11.08 -0.92
N PHE A 180 -12.96 -11.54 0.10
CA PHE A 180 -12.91 -10.83 1.38
C PHE A 180 -12.16 -9.50 1.28
N THR A 181 -11.07 -9.47 0.53
CA THR A 181 -10.33 -8.21 0.23
C THR A 181 -11.24 -7.19 -0.42
N LEU A 182 -11.99 -7.57 -1.45
CA LEU A 182 -12.91 -6.67 -2.13
C LEU A 182 -14.05 -6.22 -1.22
N LEU A 183 -14.62 -7.11 -0.44
CA LEU A 183 -15.70 -6.79 0.49
C LEU A 183 -15.21 -5.79 1.55
N MET A 184 -14.08 -6.08 2.20
CA MET A 184 -13.50 -5.20 3.22
C MET A 184 -13.09 -3.84 2.64
N ALA A 185 -12.47 -3.82 1.46
CA ALA A 185 -12.08 -2.59 0.78
C ALA A 185 -13.29 -1.74 0.40
N SER A 186 -14.36 -2.37 -0.09
CA SER A 186 -15.61 -1.68 -0.46
C SER A 186 -16.31 -1.08 0.75
N VAL A 187 -16.44 -1.86 1.83
CA VAL A 187 -17.04 -1.38 3.09
C VAL A 187 -16.18 -0.25 3.68
N GLY A 188 -14.87 -0.45 3.76
CA GLY A 188 -13.95 0.58 4.26
C GLY A 188 -13.99 1.86 3.43
N GLY A 189 -13.97 1.74 2.10
CA GLY A 189 -14.10 2.87 1.18
C GLY A 189 -15.43 3.61 1.33
N ALA A 190 -16.55 2.87 1.47
CA ALA A 190 -17.86 3.46 1.70
C ALA A 190 -17.93 4.21 3.03
N LEU A 191 -17.38 3.65 4.11
CA LEU A 191 -17.34 4.30 5.43
C LEU A 191 -16.50 5.59 5.40
N VAL A 192 -15.32 5.54 4.79
CA VAL A 192 -14.45 6.72 4.61
C VAL A 192 -15.17 7.77 3.76
N GLY A 193 -15.81 7.36 2.67
CA GLY A 193 -16.58 8.23 1.80
C GLY A 193 -17.72 8.93 2.53
N LEU A 194 -18.53 8.18 3.25
CA LEU A 194 -19.63 8.69 4.05
C LEU A 194 -19.14 9.68 5.12
N TYR A 195 -18.05 9.35 5.81
CA TYR A 195 -17.43 10.25 6.79
C TYR A 195 -16.97 11.56 6.18
N LEU A 196 -16.30 11.55 5.03
CA LEU A 196 -15.83 12.77 4.37
C LEU A 196 -16.98 13.64 3.85
N VAL A 197 -18.03 13.03 3.32
CA VAL A 197 -19.24 13.75 2.89
C VAL A 197 -19.97 14.34 4.11
N SER A 198 -20.15 13.59 5.20
CA SER A 198 -20.81 14.06 6.41
C SER A 198 -20.09 15.26 7.06
N ARG A 199 -18.75 15.28 6.96
CA ARG A 199 -17.93 16.41 7.44
C ARG A 199 -17.82 17.57 6.43
N ARG A 200 -18.56 17.52 5.32
CA ARG A 200 -18.50 18.50 4.22
C ARG A 200 -17.09 18.72 3.65
N ARG A 201 -16.19 17.75 3.85
CA ARG A 201 -14.80 17.76 3.32
C ARG A 201 -14.69 17.25 1.90
N ALA A 202 -15.70 16.52 1.41
CA ALA A 202 -15.82 16.11 0.03
C ALA A 202 -17.21 16.43 -0.49
N ARG A 203 -17.31 16.80 -1.79
CA ARG A 203 -18.59 16.94 -2.48
C ARG A 203 -19.03 15.56 -2.99
N PRO A 204 -20.34 15.30 -3.11
CA PRO A 204 -20.82 14.11 -3.82
C PRO A 204 -20.20 14.06 -5.23
N GLY A 205 -19.64 12.91 -5.59
CA GLY A 205 -18.93 12.72 -6.87
C GLY A 205 -17.45 13.10 -6.88
N HIS A 206 -16.87 13.47 -5.72
CA HIS A 206 -15.41 13.63 -5.62
C HIS A 206 -14.72 12.26 -5.68
N GLU A 207 -13.80 12.10 -6.62
CA GLU A 207 -13.01 10.88 -6.75
C GLU A 207 -12.17 10.63 -5.50
N MET A 208 -12.39 9.49 -4.87
CA MET A 208 -11.60 9.05 -3.71
C MET A 208 -10.58 8.00 -4.14
N PRO A 209 -9.38 8.04 -3.60
CA PRO A 209 -8.41 6.99 -3.83
C PRO A 209 -8.91 5.68 -3.20
N PHE A 210 -9.12 4.65 -4.01
CA PHE A 210 -9.57 3.33 -3.55
C PHE A 210 -8.39 2.44 -3.14
N GLY A 211 -7.20 2.70 -3.71
CA GLY A 211 -5.98 1.95 -3.44
C GLY A 211 -5.63 1.74 -1.97
N PRO A 212 -5.71 2.76 -1.09
CA PRO A 212 -5.42 2.59 0.33
C PRO A 212 -6.37 1.62 1.04
N CYS A 213 -7.66 1.65 0.69
CA CYS A 213 -8.64 0.71 1.24
C CYS A 213 -8.35 -0.72 0.77
N LEU A 214 -8.03 -0.87 -0.53
CA LEU A 214 -7.68 -2.15 -1.13
C LEU A 214 -6.37 -2.71 -0.56
N ALA A 215 -5.34 -1.88 -0.42
CA ALA A 215 -4.06 -2.25 0.16
C ALA A 215 -4.18 -2.68 1.62
N THR A 216 -4.96 -1.94 2.41
CA THR A 216 -5.20 -2.27 3.84
C THR A 216 -5.97 -3.57 3.98
N ALA A 217 -7.06 -3.74 3.23
CA ALA A 217 -7.85 -4.97 3.25
C ALA A 217 -7.02 -6.18 2.81
N GLY A 218 -6.28 -6.05 1.71
CA GLY A 218 -5.39 -7.10 1.22
C GLY A 218 -4.28 -7.45 2.21
N TRP A 219 -3.67 -6.45 2.85
CA TRP A 219 -2.66 -6.68 3.88
C TRP A 219 -3.21 -7.45 5.08
N ILE A 220 -4.43 -7.11 5.53
CA ILE A 220 -5.11 -7.86 6.60
C ILE A 220 -5.33 -9.31 6.15
N MET A 221 -5.82 -9.53 4.93
CA MET A 221 -6.05 -10.86 4.41
C MET A 221 -4.76 -11.68 4.24
N LEU A 222 -3.62 -11.04 3.91
CA LEU A 222 -2.33 -11.73 3.83
C LEU A 222 -1.85 -12.24 5.20
N LEU A 223 -2.24 -11.60 6.31
CA LEU A 223 -1.81 -11.98 7.66
C LEU A 223 -2.80 -12.84 8.40
N TRP A 224 -4.11 -12.68 8.19
CA TRP A 224 -5.19 -13.32 8.97
C TRP A 224 -6.21 -14.09 8.12
N ASN A 225 -5.81 -14.54 6.92
CA ASN A 225 -6.72 -15.26 6.03
C ASN A 225 -7.37 -16.46 6.70
N ASP A 226 -6.58 -17.30 7.38
CA ASP A 226 -7.07 -18.55 7.97
C ASP A 226 -8.11 -18.29 9.08
N GLU A 227 -7.85 -17.31 9.94
CA GLU A 227 -8.77 -16.95 11.01
C GLU A 227 -10.07 -16.33 10.49
N ILE A 228 -9.96 -15.46 9.47
CA ILE A 228 -11.12 -14.81 8.85
C ILE A 228 -11.97 -15.87 8.14
N HIS A 229 -11.33 -16.75 7.39
CA HIS A 229 -12.00 -17.82 6.65
C HIS A 229 -12.69 -18.79 7.61
N THR A 230 -12.00 -19.24 8.67
CA THR A 230 -12.55 -20.13 9.69
C THR A 230 -13.72 -19.49 10.43
N SER A 231 -13.58 -18.22 10.82
CA SER A 231 -14.65 -17.46 11.49
C SER A 231 -15.89 -17.33 10.59
N TYR A 232 -15.68 -17.11 9.29
CA TYR A 232 -16.77 -17.05 8.31
C TYR A 232 -17.50 -18.41 8.19
N LEU A 233 -16.76 -19.52 8.07
CA LEU A 233 -17.35 -20.87 7.99
C LEU A 233 -18.16 -21.20 9.25
N HIS A 234 -17.64 -20.90 10.44
CA HIS A 234 -18.40 -21.08 11.68
C HIS A 234 -19.68 -20.23 11.73
N MET A 235 -19.67 -19.02 11.17
CA MET A 235 -20.88 -18.17 11.15
C MET A 235 -21.99 -18.73 10.26
N ILE A 236 -21.62 -19.39 9.14
CA ILE A 236 -22.60 -20.00 8.22
C ILE A 236 -22.93 -21.46 8.57
N GLY A 237 -22.38 -21.99 9.67
CA GLY A 237 -22.74 -23.31 10.20
C GLY A 237 -22.08 -24.50 9.49
N ILE A 238 -20.93 -24.29 8.86
CA ILE A 238 -20.11 -25.32 8.19
C ILE A 238 -18.83 -25.54 8.95
#